data_5c12ffc7eaeb4e5e7f0f36e2faed290b
#
_entry.id   5c12ffc7eaeb4e5e7f0f36e2faed290b
#
_cell.length_a   1.000
_cell.length_b   1.000
_cell.length_c   1.000
_cell.angle_alpha   90.00
_cell.angle_beta   90.00
_cell.angle_gamma   90.00
#
_symmetry.space_group_name_H-M   'P 1'
#
loop_
_entity.id
_entity.type
_entity.pdbx_description
1 polymer ?
#
loop_
_entity_poly.entity_id
_entity_poly.type
_entity_poly.pdbx_seq_one_letter_code
_entity_poly.pdbx_strand_id
1 'polypeptide(L)'
;MAISAAFFPISSVDIQGIGALRAVKEQAMLVPEDIRLISLTGHSIGGMLETTMTSLEIPAHEMGKKAALMAIEEIDAPSDQKPSPQHLVFEATLVERESS
;
A
#
# COMPACT_ATOMS: atom_id res chain seq x y z
N MET A 1 -0.20 -8.19 31.76
CA MET A 1 -0.07 -9.32 30.86
C MET A 1 0.73 -8.90 29.66
N ALA A 2 1.85 -9.52 29.43
CA ALA A 2 2.63 -9.23 28.26
C ALA A 2 2.02 -9.95 27.06
N ILE A 3 1.42 -9.21 26.15
CA ILE A 3 0.99 -9.75 24.88
C ILE A 3 2.15 -9.61 23.92
N SER A 4 2.84 -10.70 23.70
CA SER A 4 3.96 -10.70 22.76
C SER A 4 3.49 -10.84 21.32
N ALA A 5 2.23 -11.14 21.08
CA ALA A 5 1.69 -11.31 19.75
C ALA A 5 1.29 -9.95 19.20
N ALA A 6 2.11 -9.40 18.39
CA ALA A 6 1.75 -8.27 17.58
C ALA A 6 0.77 -8.72 16.51
N PHE A 7 -0.43 -8.24 16.56
CA PHE A 7 -1.38 -8.42 15.50
C PHE A 7 -1.05 -7.47 14.38
N PHE A 8 -1.15 -7.93 13.13
CA PHE A 8 -0.91 -7.14 11.95
C PHE A 8 -2.17 -7.04 11.10
N PRO A 9 -3.13 -6.21 11.46
CA PRO A 9 -4.17 -5.91 10.50
C PRO A 9 -3.52 -5.15 9.34
N ILE A 10 -3.79 -5.64 8.15
CA ILE A 10 -3.27 -5.07 6.92
C ILE A 10 -4.42 -4.37 6.22
N SER A 11 -4.22 -3.09 5.95
CA SER A 11 -5.15 -2.33 5.13
C SER A 11 -4.67 -2.31 3.68
N SER A 12 -5.59 -2.26 2.72
CA SER A 12 -5.20 -2.22 1.33
C SER A 12 -4.72 -0.83 0.89
N VAL A 13 -5.21 0.22 1.52
CA VAL A 13 -4.81 1.60 1.23
C VAL A 13 -4.68 2.41 2.53
N ASP A 14 -3.94 3.51 2.46
CA ASP A 14 -3.67 4.36 3.63
C ASP A 14 -4.93 4.90 4.30
N ILE A 15 -5.97 5.24 3.53
CA ILE A 15 -7.23 5.75 4.09
C ILE A 15 -7.88 4.72 4.99
N GLN A 16 -7.86 3.44 4.59
CA GLN A 16 -8.33 2.35 5.44
C GLN A 16 -7.47 2.20 6.68
N GLY A 17 -6.16 2.37 6.52
CA GLY A 17 -5.20 2.35 7.64
C GLY A 17 -5.48 3.45 8.65
N ILE A 18 -5.85 4.64 8.20
CA ILE A 18 -6.25 5.76 9.07
C ILE A 18 -7.48 5.38 9.91
N GLY A 19 -8.48 4.79 9.26
CA GLY A 19 -9.69 4.32 9.95
C GLY A 19 -9.38 3.25 10.99
N ALA A 20 -8.53 2.30 10.64
CA ALA A 20 -8.09 1.25 11.56
C ALA A 20 -7.33 1.82 12.75
N LEU A 21 -6.39 2.74 12.51
CA LEU A 21 -5.61 3.40 13.55
C LEU A 21 -6.53 4.14 14.53
N ARG A 22 -7.52 4.85 14.00
CA ARG A 22 -8.48 5.57 14.81
C ARG A 22 -9.31 4.64 15.69
N ALA A 23 -9.82 3.56 15.12
CA ALA A 23 -10.60 2.57 15.86
C ALA A 23 -9.79 1.93 17.00
N VAL A 24 -8.54 1.60 16.74
CA VAL A 24 -7.63 1.04 17.76
C VAL A 24 -7.41 2.04 18.89
N LYS A 25 -7.16 3.29 18.57
CA LYS A 25 -6.95 4.34 19.56
C LYS A 25 -8.21 4.62 20.40
N GLU A 26 -9.38 4.54 19.79
CA GLU A 26 -10.66 4.70 20.50
C GLU A 26 -10.89 3.58 21.52
N GLN A 27 -10.30 2.42 21.32
CA GLN A 27 -10.33 1.31 22.28
C GLN A 27 -9.20 1.39 23.31
N ALA A 28 -8.53 2.53 23.40
CA ALA A 28 -7.41 2.76 24.32
C ALA A 28 -6.24 1.78 24.13
N MET A 29 -6.08 1.24 22.94
CA MET A 29 -4.95 0.39 22.59
C MET A 29 -3.82 1.24 22.00
N LEU A 30 -2.59 0.85 22.30
CA LEU A 30 -1.40 1.53 21.81
C LEU A 30 -0.90 0.93 20.51
N VAL A 31 -0.42 1.80 19.63
CA VAL A 31 0.23 1.42 18.36
C VAL A 31 1.65 1.97 18.39
N PRO A 32 2.69 1.13 18.26
CA PRO A 32 2.69 -0.29 17.91
C PRO A 32 2.67 -1.27 19.08
N GLU A 33 2.60 -0.81 20.32
CA GLU A 33 2.85 -1.63 21.51
C GLU A 33 1.83 -2.77 21.66
N ASP A 34 0.54 -2.47 21.53
CA ASP A 34 -0.52 -3.45 21.66
C ASP A 34 -0.87 -4.07 20.31
N ILE A 35 -0.86 -3.28 19.27
CA ILE A 35 -1.21 -3.71 17.92
C ILE A 35 -0.34 -2.97 16.90
N ARG A 36 0.09 -3.68 15.87
CA ARG A 36 0.87 -3.11 14.77
C ARG A 36 0.01 -3.02 13.53
N LEU A 37 0.18 -1.95 12.77
CA LEU A 37 -0.58 -1.70 11.54
C LEU A 37 0.36 -1.52 10.36
N ILE A 38 -0.01 -2.11 9.22
CA ILE A 38 0.71 -1.98 7.96
C ILE A 38 -0.29 -1.70 6.85
N SER A 39 0.02 -0.75 6.00
CA SER A 39 -0.75 -0.45 4.79
C SER A 39 -0.05 -1.07 3.57
N LEU A 40 -0.80 -1.76 2.71
CA LEU A 40 -0.21 -2.43 1.54
C LEU A 40 0.06 -1.50 0.37
N THR A 41 -0.74 -0.48 0.18
CA THR A 41 -0.57 0.45 -0.93
C THR A 41 -0.44 1.86 -0.38
N GLY A 42 0.67 2.07 0.31
CA GLY A 42 0.93 3.32 0.97
C GLY A 42 1.39 4.40 0.02
N HIS A 43 1.09 5.61 0.40
CA HIS A 43 1.60 6.83 -0.19
C HIS A 43 2.23 7.69 0.91
N SER A 44 2.74 8.83 0.53
CA SER A 44 3.38 9.76 1.46
C SER A 44 2.48 10.22 2.61
N ILE A 45 1.17 10.12 2.47
CA ILE A 45 0.22 10.50 3.52
C ILE A 45 0.43 9.71 4.82
N GLY A 46 0.89 8.46 4.71
CA GLY A 46 1.20 7.66 5.90
C GLY A 46 2.25 8.29 6.80
N GLY A 47 3.17 9.06 6.22
CA GLY A 47 4.20 9.79 6.96
C GLY A 47 3.71 11.08 7.61
N MET A 48 2.50 11.53 7.30
CA MET A 48 1.91 12.77 7.83
C MET A 48 0.97 12.54 9.01
N LEU A 49 0.72 11.30 9.36
CA LEU A 49 -0.19 10.96 10.44
C LEU A 49 0.46 11.20 11.80
N GLU A 50 -0.36 11.40 12.82
CA GLU A 50 0.10 11.54 14.21
C GLU A 50 0.92 10.31 14.64
N THR A 51 0.40 9.11 14.35
CA THR A 51 1.20 7.89 14.38
C THR A 51 1.50 7.53 12.93
N THR A 52 2.76 7.66 12.54
CA THR A 52 3.13 7.40 11.15
C THR A 52 2.96 5.93 10.80
N MET A 53 2.41 5.69 9.62
CA MET A 53 2.01 4.35 9.17
C MET A 53 3.11 3.68 8.36
N THR A 54 3.52 2.50 8.81
CA THR A 54 4.34 1.60 7.99
C THR A 54 3.55 1.18 6.78
N SER A 55 4.14 1.30 5.60
CA SER A 55 3.44 0.98 4.37
C SER A 55 4.35 0.35 3.34
N LEU A 56 3.75 -0.49 2.50
CA LEU A 56 4.38 -0.99 1.31
C LEU A 56 4.06 -0.01 0.19
N GLU A 57 5.02 0.81 -0.17
CA GLU A 57 4.85 1.83 -1.20
C GLU A 57 5.07 1.24 -2.57
N ILE A 58 4.10 1.45 -3.45
CA ILE A 58 4.15 1.01 -4.83
C ILE A 58 4.39 2.21 -5.75
N PRO A 59 5.10 2.04 -6.88
CA PRO A 59 5.30 3.11 -7.85
C PRO A 59 4.04 3.32 -8.70
N ALA A 60 2.96 3.78 -8.08
CA ALA A 60 1.63 3.86 -8.70
C ALA A 60 1.61 4.73 -9.97
N HIS A 61 2.31 5.86 -9.95
CA HIS A 61 2.40 6.74 -11.12
C HIS A 61 3.06 6.02 -12.30
N GLU A 62 4.18 5.37 -12.06
CA GLU A 62 4.91 4.61 -13.09
C GLU A 62 4.08 3.44 -13.62
N MET A 63 3.38 2.76 -12.75
CA MET A 63 2.49 1.66 -13.11
C MET A 63 1.36 2.15 -14.02
N GLY A 64 0.71 3.24 -13.65
CA GLY A 64 -0.37 3.83 -14.44
C GLY A 64 0.11 4.31 -15.81
N LYS A 65 1.25 4.99 -15.84
CA LYS A 65 1.87 5.46 -17.08
C LYS A 65 2.19 4.29 -18.01
N LYS A 66 2.82 3.25 -17.49
CA LYS A 66 3.20 2.08 -18.29
C LYS A 66 1.97 1.34 -18.80
N ALA A 67 0.96 1.17 -17.97
CA ALA A 67 -0.30 0.54 -18.36
C ALA A 67 -0.98 1.29 -19.50
N ALA A 68 -1.04 2.62 -19.43
CA ALA A 68 -1.62 3.45 -20.48
C ALA A 68 -0.85 3.34 -21.79
N LEU A 69 0.49 3.38 -21.73
CA LEU A 69 1.33 3.24 -22.93
C LEU A 69 1.15 1.87 -23.60
N MET A 70 1.06 0.81 -22.79
CA MET A 70 0.81 -0.53 -23.33
C MET A 70 -0.57 -0.64 -23.98
N ALA A 71 -1.59 -0.03 -23.40
CA ALA A 71 -2.92 0.00 -23.97
C ALA A 71 -2.95 0.75 -25.32
N ILE A 72 -2.27 1.88 -25.40
CA ILE A 72 -2.15 2.67 -26.62
C ILE A 72 -1.44 1.87 -27.71
N GLU A 73 -0.35 1.21 -27.37
CA GLU A 73 0.40 0.36 -28.30
C GLU A 73 -0.48 -0.75 -28.86
N GLU A 74 -1.29 -1.38 -28.02
CA GLU A 74 -2.22 -2.41 -28.45
C GLU A 74 -3.31 -1.86 -29.37
N ILE A 75 -3.86 -0.68 -29.06
CA ILE A 75 -4.88 -0.03 -29.88
C ILE A 75 -4.33 0.32 -31.28
N ASP A 76 -3.11 0.84 -31.33
CA ASP A 76 -2.49 1.30 -32.58
C ASP A 76 -1.96 0.16 -33.44
N ALA A 77 -1.75 -1.02 -32.89
CA ALA A 77 -1.23 -2.15 -33.66
C ALA A 77 -2.28 -2.69 -34.65
N PRO A 78 -1.87 -3.11 -35.88
CA PRO A 78 -2.77 -3.77 -36.79
C PRO A 78 -3.40 -5.03 -36.18
N SER A 79 -4.61 -5.39 -36.62
CA SER A 79 -5.37 -6.53 -36.06
C SER A 79 -4.62 -7.86 -36.11
N ASP A 80 -3.75 -8.04 -37.08
CA ASP A 80 -2.92 -9.24 -37.28
C ASP A 80 -1.56 -9.14 -36.56
N GLN A 81 -1.24 -8.00 -35.98
CA GLN A 81 0.04 -7.72 -35.31
C GLN A 81 -0.14 -7.23 -33.87
N LYS A 82 -1.22 -7.62 -33.22
CA LYS A 82 -1.45 -7.26 -31.82
C LYS A 82 -0.34 -7.84 -30.92
N PRO A 83 0.19 -7.05 -29.99
CA PRO A 83 1.20 -7.58 -29.07
C PRO A 83 0.64 -8.70 -28.20
N SER A 84 1.48 -9.64 -27.83
CA SER A 84 1.12 -10.69 -26.87
C SER A 84 0.81 -10.07 -25.52
N PRO A 85 -0.07 -10.72 -24.74
CA PRO A 85 -0.30 -10.28 -23.36
C PRO A 85 1.01 -10.15 -22.59
N GLN A 86 1.18 -9.04 -21.88
CA GLN A 86 2.38 -8.78 -21.10
C GLN A 86 2.06 -8.80 -19.62
N HIS A 87 3.01 -9.29 -18.85
CA HIS A 87 2.96 -9.30 -17.41
C HIS A 87 4.17 -8.54 -16.88
N LEU A 88 3.92 -7.35 -16.36
CA LEU A 88 4.96 -6.51 -15.77
C LEU A 88 4.81 -6.48 -14.28
N VAL A 89 5.92 -6.69 -13.59
CA VAL A 89 5.99 -6.64 -12.13
C VAL A 89 6.86 -5.45 -11.74
N PHE A 90 6.30 -4.59 -10.89
CA PHE A 90 7.04 -3.47 -10.32
C PHE A 90 7.44 -3.81 -8.89
N GLU A 91 8.60 -3.34 -8.49
CA GLU A 91 9.05 -3.52 -7.12
C GLU A 91 8.31 -2.54 -6.20
N ALA A 92 7.91 -3.04 -5.04
CA ALA A 92 7.36 -2.24 -3.96
C ALA A 92 8.44 -2.06 -2.89
N THR A 93 8.36 -0.94 -2.17
CA THR A 93 9.31 -0.62 -1.11
C THR A 93 8.60 -0.60 0.24
N LEU A 94 9.08 -1.37 1.18
CA LEU A 94 8.57 -1.31 2.55
C LEU A 94 9.19 -0.11 3.25
N VAL A 95 8.34 0.82 3.67
CA VAL A 95 8.74 1.99 4.44
C VAL A 95 8.27 1.78 5.87
N GLU A 96 9.19 1.42 6.74
CA GLU A 96 8.91 1.24 8.16
C GLU A 96 8.74 2.58 8.86
N ARG A 97 7.66 2.69 9.62
CA ARG A 97 7.35 3.88 10.41
C ARG A 97 6.89 3.45 11.81
N GLU A 98 6.28 4.35 12.55
CA GLU A 98 5.94 4.12 13.96
C GLU A 98 4.89 3.02 14.19
N SER A 99 4.04 2.73 13.21
CA SER A 99 2.89 1.82 13.39
C SER A 99 3.27 0.33 13.45
N SER A 100 4.51 -0.01 13.19
CA SER A 100 4.93 -1.41 13.23
C SER A 100 6.23 -1.68 13.98
#